data_688ad6b7cee9c758b51d1ccb09101903
#
_entry.id   688ad6b7cee9c758b51d1ccb09101903
#
_cell.length_a   1.000
_cell.length_b   1.000
_cell.length_c   1.000
_cell.angle_alpha   90.00
_cell.angle_beta   90.00
_cell.angle_gamma   90.00
#
_symmetry.space_group_name_H-M   'P 1'
#
loop_
_entity.id
_entity.type
_entity.pdbx_description
1 polymer ?
#
loop_
_entity_poly.entity_id
_entity_poly.type
_entity_poly.pdbx_seq_one_letter_code
_entity_poly.pdbx_strand_id
1 'polypeptide(L)' 'MTYRFREAREKAGLSTLEVAKRIGVSQPAVTYWDNGTKPPSIETLCKLADLYCVSTDYLLGRDEPMESIPRKEDV' A
#
# COMPACT_ATOMS: atom_id res chain seq x y z
N MET A 1 5.93 12.52 2.32
CA MET A 1 5.80 11.06 2.34
C MET A 1 5.35 10.58 0.97
N THR A 2 6.03 9.61 0.41
CA THR A 2 5.72 9.11 -0.92
C THR A 2 5.13 7.71 -0.80
N TYR A 3 3.90 7.55 -1.26
CA TYR A 3 3.25 6.24 -1.25
C TYR A 3 3.83 5.35 -2.35
N ARG A 4 3.81 4.05 -2.12
CA ARG A 4 4.36 3.08 -3.06
C ARG A 4 3.30 2.11 -3.58
N PHE A 5 2.08 2.59 -3.74
CA PHE A 5 1.00 1.70 -4.20
C PHE A 5 1.25 1.19 -5.61
N ARG A 6 1.68 2.06 -6.51
CA ARG A 6 1.97 1.62 -7.88
C ARG A 6 3.13 0.66 -7.93
N GLU A 7 4.21 0.96 -7.23
CA GLU A 7 5.37 0.09 -7.24
C GLU A 7 5.03 -1.30 -6.73
N ALA A 8 4.30 -1.37 -5.62
CA ALA A 8 3.91 -2.66 -5.05
C ALA A 8 3.00 -3.43 -6.00
N ARG A 9 2.05 -2.71 -6.64
CA ARG A 9 1.14 -3.34 -7.59
C ARG A 9 1.91 -3.93 -8.76
N GLU A 10 2.84 -3.17 -9.31
CA GLU A 10 3.62 -3.61 -10.47
C GLU A 10 4.51 -4.79 -10.10
N LYS A 11 5.11 -4.75 -8.94
CA LYS A 11 5.94 -5.88 -8.48
C LYS A 11 5.10 -7.13 -8.28
N ALA A 12 3.86 -6.97 -7.88
CA ALA A 12 2.95 -8.10 -7.71
C ALA A 12 2.41 -8.61 -9.06
N GLY A 13 2.68 -7.89 -10.14
CA GLY A 13 2.24 -8.31 -11.47
C GLY A 13 0.76 -8.13 -11.71
N LEU A 14 0.14 -7.17 -11.04
CA LEU A 14 -1.29 -6.96 -11.14
C LEU A 14 -1.60 -5.65 -11.86
N SER A 15 -2.64 -5.68 -12.70
CA SER A 15 -3.14 -4.46 -13.33
C SER A 15 -4.07 -3.74 -12.37
N THR A 16 -4.37 -2.47 -12.67
CA THR A 16 -5.32 -1.72 -11.85
C THR A 16 -6.69 -2.39 -11.85
N LEU A 17 -7.08 -2.95 -12.99
CA LEU A 17 -8.37 -3.63 -13.09
C LEU A 17 -8.40 -4.88 -12.22
N GLU A 18 -7.32 -5.65 -12.21
CA GLU A 18 -7.25 -6.85 -11.39
C GLU A 18 -7.34 -6.51 -9.90
N VAL A 19 -6.63 -5.46 -9.48
CA VAL A 19 -6.68 -5.03 -8.09
C VAL A 19 -8.09 -4.58 -7.73
N ALA A 20 -8.71 -3.80 -8.62
CA ALA A 20 -10.08 -3.33 -8.37
C ALA A 20 -11.03 -4.51 -8.14
N LYS A 21 -10.91 -5.55 -8.97
CA LYS A 21 -11.76 -6.71 -8.83
C LYS A 21 -11.50 -7.47 -7.55
N ARG A 22 -10.24 -7.63 -7.18
CA ARG A 22 -9.88 -8.40 -5.99
C ARG A 22 -10.24 -7.69 -4.70
N ILE A 23 -10.12 -6.36 -4.70
CA ILE A 23 -10.42 -5.58 -3.51
C ILE A 23 -11.92 -5.25 -3.44
N GLY A 24 -12.59 -5.21 -4.61
CA GLY A 24 -14.00 -4.90 -4.64
C GLY A 24 -14.27 -3.41 -4.73
N VAL A 25 -13.44 -2.69 -5.47
CA VAL A 25 -13.59 -1.25 -5.66
C VAL A 25 -13.57 -0.93 -7.15
N SER A 26 -13.81 0.31 -7.48
CA SER A 26 -13.75 0.74 -8.88
C SER A 26 -12.30 0.88 -9.31
N GLN A 27 -12.07 0.74 -10.63
CA GLN A 27 -10.72 0.91 -11.16
C GLN A 27 -10.19 2.32 -10.93
N PRO A 28 -10.98 3.39 -11.10
CA PRO A 28 -10.48 4.73 -10.78
C PRO A 28 -9.97 4.88 -9.36
N ALA A 29 -10.56 4.16 -8.40
CA ALA A 29 -10.07 4.22 -7.03
C ALA A 29 -8.64 3.73 -6.94
N VAL A 30 -8.33 2.62 -7.62
CA VAL A 30 -6.97 2.09 -7.64
C VAL A 30 -6.02 3.09 -8.27
N THR A 31 -6.45 3.75 -9.34
CA THR A 31 -5.65 4.75 -10.01
C THR A 31 -5.35 5.93 -9.08
N TYR A 32 -6.33 6.36 -8.31
CA TYR A 32 -6.12 7.44 -7.34
C TYR A 32 -5.04 7.05 -6.32
N TRP A 33 -5.08 5.80 -5.86
CA TRP A 33 -4.06 5.33 -4.91
C TRP A 33 -2.68 5.32 -5.57
N ASP A 34 -2.60 4.80 -6.80
CA ASP A 34 -1.34 4.74 -7.54
C ASP A 34 -0.72 6.11 -7.73
N ASN A 35 -1.56 7.11 -7.99
CA ASN A 35 -1.10 8.46 -8.24
C ASN A 35 -0.89 9.27 -6.97
N GLY A 36 -1.30 8.74 -5.83
CA GLY A 36 -1.18 9.46 -4.58
C GLY A 36 -2.19 10.58 -4.43
N THR A 37 -3.21 10.61 -5.30
CA THR A 37 -4.22 11.66 -5.25
C THR A 37 -5.12 11.51 -4.03
N LYS A 38 -5.52 10.27 -3.73
CA LYS A 38 -6.33 9.96 -2.57
C LYS A 38 -5.83 8.66 -1.96
N PRO A 39 -5.56 8.63 -0.67
CA PRO A 39 -5.14 7.37 -0.04
C PRO A 39 -6.34 6.46 0.19
N PRO A 40 -6.12 5.16 0.27
CA PRO A 40 -7.18 4.23 0.64
C PRO A 40 -7.53 4.39 2.11
N SER A 41 -8.68 3.84 2.49
CA SER A 41 -9.04 3.76 3.89
C SER A 41 -8.07 2.80 4.60
N ILE A 42 -8.07 2.86 5.93
CA ILE A 42 -7.20 1.99 6.70
C ILE A 42 -7.50 0.53 6.40
N GLU A 43 -8.76 0.18 6.34
CA GLU A 43 -9.16 -1.20 6.03
C GLU A 43 -8.67 -1.63 4.65
N THR A 44 -8.85 -0.77 3.66
CA THR A 44 -8.41 -1.07 2.31
C THR A 44 -6.89 -1.13 2.23
N LEU A 45 -6.22 -0.26 2.97
CA LEU A 45 -4.76 -0.28 3.03
C LEU A 45 -4.25 -1.65 3.48
N CYS A 46 -4.86 -2.22 4.50
CA CYS A 46 -4.47 -3.53 4.99
C CYS A 46 -4.72 -4.61 3.94
N LYS A 47 -5.85 -4.52 3.22
CA LYS A 47 -6.15 -5.47 2.16
C LYS A 47 -5.12 -5.38 1.03
N LEU A 48 -4.70 -4.17 0.68
CA LEU A 48 -3.70 -3.98 -0.37
C LEU A 48 -2.34 -4.54 0.06
N ALA A 49 -1.98 -4.33 1.31
CA ALA A 49 -0.72 -4.87 1.83
C ALA A 49 -0.72 -6.39 1.73
N ASP A 50 -1.83 -7.03 2.10
CA ASP A 50 -1.96 -8.47 1.99
C ASP A 50 -1.90 -8.93 0.53
N LEU A 51 -2.60 -8.21 -0.34
CA LEU A 51 -2.66 -8.59 -1.75
C LEU A 51 -1.29 -8.47 -2.41
N TYR A 52 -0.56 -7.42 -2.10
CA TYR A 52 0.75 -7.16 -2.70
C TYR A 52 1.87 -7.85 -1.92
N CYS A 53 1.56 -8.50 -0.81
CA CYS A 53 2.55 -9.20 0.02
C CYS A 53 3.63 -8.25 0.53
N VAL A 54 3.22 -7.08 0.98
CA VAL A 54 4.13 -6.10 1.55
C VAL A 54 3.51 -5.56 2.85
N SER A 55 4.30 -4.81 3.60
CA SER A 55 3.78 -4.21 4.83
C SER A 55 3.04 -2.92 4.50
N THR A 56 2.17 -2.49 5.42
CA THR A 56 1.51 -1.20 5.26
C THR A 56 2.53 -0.08 5.33
N ASP A 57 3.59 -0.25 6.13
CA ASP A 57 4.65 0.76 6.20
C ASP A 57 5.32 0.94 4.85
N TYR A 58 5.55 -0.15 4.14
CA TYR A 58 6.14 -0.05 2.81
C TYR A 58 5.24 0.77 1.88
N LEU A 59 3.94 0.47 1.88
CA LEU A 59 2.99 1.18 1.02
C LEU A 59 2.92 2.66 1.36
N LEU A 60 3.08 2.99 2.62
CA LEU A 60 3.03 4.38 3.06
C LEU A 60 4.35 5.10 2.93
N GLY A 61 5.40 4.40 2.49
CA GLY A 61 6.72 5.00 2.37
C GLY A 61 7.41 5.22 3.70
N ARG A 62 7.08 4.40 4.68
CA ARG A 62 7.60 4.56 6.04
C ARG A 62 8.52 3.43 6.49
N ASP A 63 9.03 2.64 5.54
CA ASP A 63 9.86 1.50 5.90
C ASP A 63 11.30 1.92 6.14
N GLU A 64 11.47 2.85 7.06
CA GLU A 64 12.80 3.29 7.46
C GLU A 64 13.58 2.16 8.08
N PRO A 65 14.91 2.24 8.08
CA PRO A 65 15.70 1.24 8.78
C PRO A 65 15.23 1.11 10.22
N MET A 66 14.92 -0.11 10.60
CA MET A 66 14.30 -0.35 11.91
C MET A 66 15.18 0.08 13.05
N GLU A 67 16.47 0.02 12.87
CA GLU A 67 17.40 0.39 13.94
C GLU A 67 17.32 1.86 14.28
N SER A 68 16.75 2.68 13.43
CA SER A 68 16.62 4.11 13.68
C SER A 68 15.34 4.46 14.42
N ILE A 69 14.49 3.49 14.68
CA ILE A 69 13.20 3.71 15.32
C ILE A 69 13.14 2.91 16.61
N PRO A 70 13.06 3.58 17.76
CA PRO A 70 12.94 2.86 19.04
C PRO A 70 11.66 2.05 19.05
N ARG A 71 11.74 0.84 19.52
CA ARG A 71 10.59 -0.02 19.64
C ARG A 71 9.87 0.29 20.94
N LYS A 72 8.58 0.11 20.94
CA LYS A 72 7.81 0.43 22.14
C LYS A 72 8.19 -0.43 23.31
N GLU A 73 8.48 -1.68 23.06
CA GLU A 73 8.86 -2.59 24.12
C GLU A 73 10.22 -2.29 24.68
N ASP A 74 10.99 -1.43 24.03
CA ASP A 74 12.30 -1.00 24.50
C ASP A 74 12.21 0.16 25.48
N VAL A 75 11.05 0.69 25.66
CA VAL A 75 10.83 1.85 26.50
C VAL A 75 10.53 1.43 27.92
#